data_bff24ab863329b9e02dd1bd4492afae0
#
_entry.id   bff24ab863329b9e02dd1bd4492afae0
#
_cell.length_a   1.000
_cell.length_b   1.000
_cell.length_c   1.000
_cell.angle_alpha   90.00
_cell.angle_beta   90.00
_cell.angle_gamma   90.00
#
_symmetry.space_group_name_H-M   'P 1'
#
loop_
_entity.id
_entity.type
_entity.pdbx_description
1 polymer ?
#
loop_
_entity_poly.entity_id
_entity_poly.type
_entity_poly.pdbx_seq_one_letter_code
_entity_poly.pdbx_strand_id
1 'polypeptide(L)'
;LKQLKDSRTIVKSTDGTVGVQESETTDGAKVYDLSTGASPRFDELTDEIGRVGAQGAALAALKPIQYDPLEPTQIMAGYGNYRGNSAIAVGVAHYKNESTMFHGGLSWAGGSSHMMANAGVTWKVGNRDSEAAVADRYRKGPISSAYAVQTEMAAMKAQNAGLKGEVSDLKYENEQIKAQNAGLQSEVEVLKAQMAAMMAKMGM
;
A
#
# COMPACT_ATOMS: atom_id res chain seq x y z
N LEU A 1 75.28 20.58 -34.23
CA LEU A 1 74.09 20.22 -35.03
C LEU A 1 73.81 18.70 -35.06
N LYS A 2 74.81 17.83 -34.85
CA LYS A 2 74.59 16.37 -34.82
C LYS A 2 73.96 15.85 -33.52
N GLN A 3 74.19 16.51 -32.39
CA GLN A 3 73.65 16.12 -31.09
C GLN A 3 72.13 16.39 -30.91
N LEU A 4 71.56 17.31 -31.70
CA LEU A 4 70.14 17.59 -31.68
C LEU A 4 69.27 16.61 -32.51
N LYS A 5 69.88 15.82 -33.38
CA LYS A 5 69.16 14.81 -34.19
C LYS A 5 68.95 13.48 -33.47
N ASP A 6 69.72 13.24 -32.41
CA ASP A 6 69.70 11.97 -31.67
C ASP A 6 68.75 11.98 -30.41
N SER A 7 68.23 13.15 -30.05
CA SER A 7 67.16 13.18 -28.97
C SER A 7 65.79 12.96 -29.54
N ARG A 8 65.54 11.76 -30.05
CA ARG A 8 64.17 11.30 -30.39
C ARG A 8 63.49 10.92 -29.11
N THR A 9 62.55 11.75 -28.66
CA THR A 9 61.53 11.29 -27.66
C THR A 9 60.52 10.44 -28.39
N ILE A 10 60.57 9.12 -28.19
CA ILE A 10 59.59 8.22 -28.75
C ILE A 10 58.53 8.01 -27.65
N VAL A 11 57.36 8.59 -27.83
CA VAL A 11 56.20 8.27 -27.00
C VAL A 11 55.48 7.06 -27.63
N LYS A 12 55.49 5.95 -26.96
CA LYS A 12 54.90 4.70 -27.45
C LYS A 12 53.83 4.24 -26.46
N SER A 13 52.57 4.17 -26.91
CA SER A 13 51.54 3.49 -26.17
C SER A 13 51.55 2.03 -26.53
N THR A 14 51.75 1.14 -25.56
CA THR A 14 51.84 -0.32 -25.77
C THR A 14 50.45 -0.97 -25.89
N ASP A 15 49.44 -0.30 -25.35
CA ASP A 15 48.05 -0.78 -25.28
C ASP A 15 47.07 -0.01 -26.21
N GLY A 16 47.60 0.94 -27.00
CA GLY A 16 46.77 1.74 -27.91
C GLY A 16 45.87 2.77 -27.20
N THR A 17 46.03 2.98 -25.89
CA THR A 17 45.19 3.89 -25.10
C THR A 17 45.52 5.36 -25.32
N VAL A 18 46.67 5.66 -25.86
CA VAL A 18 47.12 7.02 -26.17
C VAL A 18 47.33 7.16 -27.69
N GLY A 19 46.52 7.95 -28.34
CA GLY A 19 46.71 8.38 -29.73
C GLY A 19 47.62 9.58 -29.77
N VAL A 20 48.59 9.57 -30.69
CA VAL A 20 49.48 10.71 -30.96
C VAL A 20 49.15 11.25 -32.33
N GLN A 21 48.68 12.48 -32.42
CA GLN A 21 48.56 13.22 -33.68
C GLN A 21 49.74 14.17 -33.82
N GLU A 22 50.51 14.01 -34.91
CA GLU A 22 51.59 14.90 -35.27
C GLU A 22 51.05 16.02 -36.16
N SER A 23 51.24 17.26 -35.75
CA SER A 23 50.94 18.44 -36.54
C SER A 23 52.20 19.34 -36.61
N GLU A 24 52.27 20.20 -37.60
CA GLU A 24 53.36 21.13 -37.78
C GLU A 24 52.84 22.55 -37.71
N THR A 25 53.45 23.39 -36.89
CA THR A 25 53.11 24.80 -36.80
C THR A 25 53.64 25.56 -37.98
N THR A 26 53.13 26.75 -38.26
CA THR A 26 53.57 27.62 -39.38
C THR A 26 55.07 28.03 -39.34
N ASP A 27 55.70 27.88 -38.20
CA ASP A 27 57.17 28.13 -38.00
C ASP A 27 58.02 26.85 -38.07
N GLY A 28 57.38 25.71 -38.44
CA GLY A 28 58.06 24.43 -38.65
C GLY A 28 58.31 23.62 -37.37
N ALA A 29 57.69 23.99 -36.26
CA ALA A 29 57.79 23.22 -35.03
C ALA A 29 56.78 22.04 -35.05
N LYS A 30 57.25 20.84 -34.67
CA LYS A 30 56.37 19.67 -34.57
C LYS A 30 55.64 19.68 -33.24
N VAL A 31 54.34 19.65 -33.33
CA VAL A 31 53.44 19.52 -32.17
C VAL A 31 52.91 18.10 -32.15
N TYR A 32 53.08 17.44 -31.03
CA TYR A 32 52.48 16.10 -30.76
C TYR A 32 51.28 16.29 -29.83
N ASP A 33 50.12 16.16 -30.40
CA ASP A 33 48.88 16.19 -29.60
C ASP A 33 48.57 14.79 -29.09
N LEU A 34 48.56 14.64 -27.78
CA LEU A 34 48.33 13.37 -27.07
C LEU A 34 46.87 13.27 -26.75
N SER A 35 46.12 12.50 -27.52
CA SER A 35 44.75 12.16 -27.21
C SER A 35 44.67 10.79 -26.54
N THR A 36 44.11 10.72 -25.34
CA THR A 36 43.79 9.44 -24.76
C THR A 36 42.48 8.96 -25.39
N GLY A 37 42.43 7.74 -25.94
CA GLY A 37 41.22 7.09 -26.42
C GLY A 37 40.23 6.78 -25.30
N ALA A 38 40.43 7.37 -24.13
CA ALA A 38 39.62 7.22 -22.95
C ALA A 38 38.36 8.13 -22.95
N SER A 39 38.42 9.29 -23.69
CA SER A 39 37.28 10.22 -23.72
C SER A 39 35.95 9.55 -24.12
N PRO A 40 35.89 8.79 -25.23
CA PRO A 40 34.64 8.13 -25.61
C PRO A 40 34.15 7.10 -24.56
N ARG A 41 35.08 6.44 -23.89
CA ARG A 41 34.76 5.47 -22.82
C ARG A 41 34.25 6.16 -21.54
N PHE A 42 34.78 7.34 -21.23
CA PHE A 42 34.30 8.14 -20.11
C PHE A 42 32.91 8.70 -20.37
N ASP A 43 32.60 9.09 -21.60
CA ASP A 43 31.27 9.55 -21.99
C ASP A 43 30.26 8.39 -21.94
N GLU A 44 30.60 7.22 -22.47
CA GLU A 44 29.81 6.01 -22.40
C GLU A 44 29.53 5.56 -20.95
N LEU A 45 30.56 5.60 -20.09
CA LEU A 45 30.47 5.28 -18.69
C LEU A 45 29.58 6.29 -17.95
N THR A 46 29.67 7.56 -18.28
CA THR A 46 28.83 8.62 -17.69
C THR A 46 27.37 8.44 -18.06
N ASP A 47 27.09 8.08 -19.30
CA ASP A 47 25.75 7.77 -19.78
C ASP A 47 25.19 6.52 -19.09
N GLU A 48 26.00 5.48 -18.93
CA GLU A 48 25.60 4.26 -18.24
C GLU A 48 25.25 4.53 -16.77
N ILE A 49 26.10 5.29 -16.07
CA ILE A 49 25.81 5.75 -14.70
C ILE A 49 24.52 6.55 -14.65
N GLY A 50 24.28 7.42 -15.66
CA GLY A 50 23.05 8.19 -15.78
C GLY A 50 21.82 7.30 -15.90
N ARG A 51 21.87 6.29 -16.76
CA ARG A 51 20.79 5.30 -16.95
C ARG A 51 20.51 4.49 -15.70
N VAL A 52 21.56 3.95 -15.07
CA VAL A 52 21.43 3.20 -13.80
C VAL A 52 20.80 4.06 -12.71
N GLY A 53 21.24 5.33 -12.60
CA GLY A 53 20.65 6.27 -11.65
C GLY A 53 19.17 6.56 -11.92
N ALA A 54 18.81 6.77 -13.19
CA ALA A 54 17.41 6.99 -13.60
C ALA A 54 16.53 5.76 -13.32
N GLN A 55 17.02 4.55 -13.61
CA GLN A 55 16.33 3.30 -13.32
C GLN A 55 16.14 3.08 -11.83
N GLY A 56 17.16 3.33 -11.02
CA GLY A 56 17.07 3.29 -9.57
C GLY A 56 16.02 4.26 -9.03
N ALA A 57 15.99 5.49 -9.53
CA ALA A 57 14.97 6.48 -9.17
C ALA A 57 13.55 6.04 -9.59
N ALA A 58 13.38 5.48 -10.79
CA ALA A 58 12.09 4.96 -11.26
C ALA A 58 11.59 3.79 -10.40
N LEU A 59 12.46 2.84 -10.04
CA LEU A 59 12.12 1.73 -9.14
C LEU A 59 11.80 2.23 -7.72
N ALA A 60 12.50 3.24 -7.23
CA ALA A 60 12.23 3.84 -5.92
C ALA A 60 10.90 4.60 -5.87
N ALA A 61 10.36 5.00 -7.03
CA ALA A 61 9.04 5.63 -7.14
C ALA A 61 7.88 4.62 -7.03
N LEU A 62 8.15 3.32 -7.14
CA LEU A 62 7.16 2.25 -6.96
C LEU A 62 6.80 2.11 -5.47
N LYS A 63 5.78 2.83 -5.03
CA LYS A 63 5.32 2.82 -3.64
C LYS A 63 3.92 2.22 -3.57
N PRO A 64 3.75 1.07 -2.90
CA PRO A 64 2.42 0.52 -2.67
C PRO A 64 1.64 1.41 -1.69
N ILE A 65 0.33 1.48 -1.90
CA ILE A 65 -0.62 2.10 -0.98
C ILE A 65 -0.96 1.14 0.16
N GLN A 66 -1.76 1.58 1.12
CA GLN A 66 -2.14 0.75 2.27
C GLN A 66 -2.81 -0.55 1.86
N TYR A 67 -2.65 -1.56 2.71
CA TYR A 67 -3.30 -2.86 2.56
C TYR A 67 -4.82 -2.74 2.54
N ASP A 68 -5.44 -3.31 1.51
CA ASP A 68 -6.86 -3.57 1.42
C ASP A 68 -7.10 -5.07 1.27
N PRO A 69 -7.89 -5.71 2.14
CA PRO A 69 -8.17 -7.14 2.05
C PRO A 69 -9.03 -7.52 0.83
N LEU A 70 -9.78 -6.56 0.27
CA LEU A 70 -10.58 -6.76 -0.95
C LEU A 70 -9.72 -6.64 -2.20
N GLU A 71 -8.65 -5.82 -2.17
CA GLU A 71 -7.74 -5.56 -3.26
C GLU A 71 -6.27 -5.78 -2.82
N PRO A 72 -5.86 -7.01 -2.52
CA PRO A 72 -4.54 -7.29 -1.96
C PRO A 72 -3.39 -7.13 -2.96
N THR A 73 -3.69 -7.02 -4.25
CA THR A 73 -2.69 -6.89 -5.32
C THR A 73 -2.76 -5.49 -5.93
N GLN A 74 -1.61 -4.84 -6.02
CA GLN A 74 -1.49 -3.47 -6.53
C GLN A 74 -0.48 -3.45 -7.67
N ILE A 75 -0.79 -2.68 -8.72
CA ILE A 75 0.11 -2.41 -9.84
C ILE A 75 0.61 -0.99 -9.68
N MET A 76 1.92 -0.79 -9.87
CA MET A 76 2.59 0.47 -9.68
C MET A 76 3.31 0.88 -10.96
N ALA A 77 3.39 2.18 -11.22
CA ALA A 77 4.22 2.76 -12.26
C ALA A 77 5.08 3.86 -11.66
N GLY A 78 6.30 3.99 -12.15
CA GLY A 78 7.26 4.98 -11.70
C GLY A 78 8.02 5.58 -12.87
N TYR A 79 8.46 6.82 -12.69
CA TYR A 79 9.35 7.53 -13.60
C TYR A 79 10.54 8.05 -12.80
N GLY A 80 11.72 7.98 -13.38
CA GLY A 80 12.95 8.50 -12.81
C GLY A 80 13.78 9.26 -13.86
N ASN A 81 14.43 10.31 -13.42
CA ASN A 81 15.40 11.04 -14.23
C ASN A 81 16.69 11.24 -13.41
N TYR A 82 17.82 11.04 -14.03
CA TYR A 82 19.13 11.29 -13.43
C TYR A 82 20.14 11.68 -14.51
N ARG A 83 20.81 12.83 -14.33
CA ARG A 83 21.85 13.36 -15.22
C ARG A 83 21.44 13.40 -16.70
N GLY A 84 20.21 13.82 -16.99
CA GLY A 84 19.67 13.88 -18.36
C GLY A 84 19.13 12.55 -18.89
N ASN A 85 19.38 11.42 -18.24
CA ASN A 85 18.83 10.13 -18.58
C ASN A 85 17.48 9.91 -17.88
N SER A 86 16.54 9.28 -18.58
CA SER A 86 15.19 8.99 -18.09
C SER A 86 14.92 7.49 -18.10
N ALA A 87 14.15 7.04 -17.13
CA ALA A 87 13.70 5.66 -17.04
C ALA A 87 12.22 5.59 -16.61
N ILE A 88 11.55 4.53 -17.02
CA ILE A 88 10.23 4.16 -16.55
C ILE A 88 10.31 2.83 -15.81
N ALA A 89 9.44 2.64 -14.82
CA ALA A 89 9.34 1.38 -14.10
C ALA A 89 7.89 0.96 -13.98
N VAL A 90 7.67 -0.36 -13.94
CA VAL A 90 6.41 -0.98 -13.56
C VAL A 90 6.67 -2.00 -12.46
N GLY A 91 5.73 -2.14 -11.55
CA GLY A 91 5.87 -3.06 -10.44
C GLY A 91 4.54 -3.61 -9.96
N VAL A 92 4.64 -4.67 -9.18
CA VAL A 92 3.50 -5.31 -8.52
C VAL A 92 3.83 -5.47 -7.05
N ALA A 93 2.86 -5.16 -6.20
CA ALA A 93 2.89 -5.52 -4.79
C ALA A 93 1.71 -6.43 -4.47
N HIS A 94 1.95 -7.46 -3.67
CA HIS A 94 0.94 -8.39 -3.20
C HIS A 94 1.01 -8.52 -1.68
N TYR A 95 -0.07 -8.20 -1.01
CA TYR A 95 -0.20 -8.34 0.43
C TYR A 95 -0.78 -9.71 0.78
N LYS A 96 -0.02 -10.51 1.49
CA LYS A 96 -0.53 -11.74 2.10
C LYS A 96 -1.50 -11.42 3.25
N ASN A 97 -1.20 -10.37 4.00
CA ASN A 97 -1.97 -9.82 5.12
C ASN A 97 -1.45 -8.42 5.44
N GLU A 98 -2.03 -7.74 6.42
CA GLU A 98 -1.60 -6.40 6.86
C GLU A 98 -0.12 -6.32 7.26
N SER A 99 0.47 -7.42 7.70
CA SER A 99 1.84 -7.46 8.22
C SER A 99 2.87 -7.96 7.22
N THR A 100 2.45 -8.51 6.07
CA THR A 100 3.38 -9.14 5.11
C THR A 100 3.02 -8.75 3.68
N MET A 101 4.00 -8.20 2.98
CA MET A 101 3.88 -7.79 1.58
C MET A 101 5.07 -8.31 0.78
N PHE A 102 4.80 -8.78 -0.43
CA PHE A 102 5.78 -9.09 -1.46
C PHE A 102 5.69 -8.03 -2.55
N HIS A 103 6.82 -7.59 -3.07
CA HIS A 103 6.81 -6.67 -4.20
C HIS A 103 7.94 -6.98 -5.18
N GLY A 104 7.75 -6.57 -6.42
CA GLY A 104 8.76 -6.65 -7.46
C GLY A 104 8.52 -5.58 -8.52
N GLY A 105 9.58 -5.20 -9.20
CA GLY A 105 9.51 -4.20 -10.25
C GLY A 105 10.58 -4.39 -11.31
N LEU A 106 10.30 -3.84 -12.49
CA LEU A 106 11.19 -3.78 -13.64
C LEU A 106 11.27 -2.32 -14.12
N SER A 107 12.46 -1.88 -14.50
CA SER A 107 12.66 -0.56 -15.08
C SER A 107 13.46 -0.63 -16.37
N TRP A 108 13.23 0.36 -17.25
CA TRP A 108 13.88 0.50 -18.55
C TRP A 108 14.38 1.94 -18.73
N ALA A 109 15.64 2.09 -19.21
CA ALA A 109 16.26 3.37 -19.51
C ALA A 109 16.83 3.35 -20.94
N GLY A 110 15.97 3.43 -21.95
CA GLY A 110 16.38 3.44 -23.36
C GLY A 110 16.99 2.13 -23.84
N GLY A 111 16.48 1.59 -24.94
CA GLY A 111 16.98 0.35 -25.56
C GLY A 111 16.60 -0.94 -24.80
N SER A 112 16.63 -2.07 -25.50
CA SER A 112 16.21 -3.37 -24.95
C SER A 112 17.21 -4.01 -23.99
N SER A 113 18.44 -3.56 -23.95
CA SER A 113 19.52 -4.14 -23.13
C SER A 113 19.69 -3.44 -21.76
N HIS A 114 19.03 -2.31 -21.55
CA HIS A 114 19.13 -1.54 -20.31
C HIS A 114 17.89 -1.75 -19.45
N MET A 115 17.81 -2.90 -18.81
CA MET A 115 16.72 -3.27 -17.90
C MET A 115 17.29 -3.56 -16.51
N MET A 116 16.59 -3.08 -15.48
CA MET A 116 16.90 -3.36 -14.08
C MET A 116 15.66 -3.94 -13.40
N ALA A 117 15.85 -4.88 -12.50
CA ALA A 117 14.78 -5.52 -11.74
C ALA A 117 15.06 -5.42 -10.24
N ASN A 118 13.99 -5.36 -9.45
CA ASN A 118 14.06 -5.54 -8.01
C ASN A 118 12.95 -6.48 -7.53
N ALA A 119 13.19 -7.10 -6.39
CA ALA A 119 12.19 -7.85 -5.65
C ALA A 119 12.46 -7.70 -4.16
N GLY A 120 11.41 -7.71 -3.36
CA GLY A 120 11.54 -7.58 -1.92
C GLY A 120 10.34 -8.13 -1.16
N VAL A 121 10.56 -8.35 0.12
CA VAL A 121 9.54 -8.76 1.08
C VAL A 121 9.58 -7.76 2.23
N THR A 122 8.42 -7.30 2.64
CA THR A 122 8.27 -6.43 3.80
C THR A 122 7.36 -7.13 4.81
N TRP A 123 7.77 -7.15 6.08
CA TRP A 123 6.90 -7.60 7.16
C TRP A 123 7.03 -6.67 8.36
N LYS A 124 5.91 -6.50 9.06
CA LYS A 124 5.87 -5.73 10.31
C LYS A 124 6.38 -6.62 11.45
N VAL A 125 7.26 -6.08 12.26
CA VAL A 125 7.76 -6.70 13.48
C VAL A 125 7.25 -5.89 14.66
N GLY A 126 6.56 -6.55 15.62
CA GLY A 126 6.00 -5.89 16.80
C GLY A 126 5.54 -6.88 17.83
N ASN A 127 5.24 -6.41 19.03
CA ASN A 127 4.72 -7.24 20.12
C ASN A 127 3.22 -7.47 19.90
N ARG A 128 2.81 -8.74 19.71
CA ARG A 128 1.43 -9.16 19.47
C ARG A 128 0.64 -9.48 20.73
N ASP A 129 1.27 -9.40 21.91
CA ASP A 129 0.67 -9.87 23.16
C ASP A 129 -0.56 -9.04 23.58
N SER A 130 -0.69 -7.79 23.10
CA SER A 130 -1.86 -6.94 23.34
C SER A 130 -3.00 -7.15 22.33
N GLU A 131 -2.78 -7.90 21.24
CA GLU A 131 -3.76 -8.12 20.19
C GLU A 131 -4.71 -9.31 20.44
N ALA A 132 -4.47 -10.10 21.49
CA ALA A 132 -5.26 -11.31 21.79
C ALA A 132 -6.76 -11.03 22.04
N ALA A 133 -7.10 -9.80 22.39
CA ALA A 133 -8.50 -9.38 22.62
C ALA A 133 -9.23 -8.86 21.38
N VAL A 134 -8.52 -8.66 20.25
CA VAL A 134 -9.11 -8.11 19.03
C VAL A 134 -9.50 -9.24 18.09
N ALA A 135 -10.75 -9.28 17.67
CA ALA A 135 -11.24 -10.29 16.73
C ALA A 135 -10.45 -10.24 15.42
N ASP A 136 -10.17 -11.42 14.81
CA ASP A 136 -9.34 -11.56 13.61
C ASP A 136 -9.74 -10.66 12.43
N ARG A 137 -11.03 -10.36 12.30
CA ARG A 137 -11.55 -9.45 11.28
C ARG A 137 -11.05 -8.02 11.40
N TYR A 138 -10.73 -7.55 12.62
CA TYR A 138 -10.17 -6.22 12.87
C TYR A 138 -8.64 -6.17 12.74
N ARG A 139 -7.98 -7.32 12.71
CA ARG A 139 -6.53 -7.45 12.56
C ARG A 139 -6.05 -7.29 11.13
N LYS A 140 -6.95 -7.29 10.16
CA LYS A 140 -6.60 -7.30 8.73
C LYS A 140 -6.16 -5.94 8.20
N GLY A 141 -6.31 -4.87 8.95
CA GLY A 141 -5.83 -3.53 8.61
C GLY A 141 -6.89 -2.44 8.76
N PRO A 142 -6.50 -1.15 8.69
CA PRO A 142 -7.39 -0.03 8.94
C PRO A 142 -8.62 0.00 8.03
N ILE A 143 -8.45 -0.32 6.74
CA ILE A 143 -9.55 -0.33 5.77
C ILE A 143 -10.51 -1.48 6.04
N SER A 144 -9.98 -2.69 6.30
CA SER A 144 -10.81 -3.85 6.63
C SER A 144 -11.51 -3.70 7.97
N SER A 145 -10.87 -3.06 8.94
CA SER A 145 -11.48 -2.74 10.24
C SER A 145 -12.66 -1.80 10.06
N ALA A 146 -12.52 -0.74 9.26
CA ALA A 146 -13.62 0.18 8.96
C ALA A 146 -14.79 -0.51 8.28
N TYR A 147 -14.53 -1.38 7.30
CA TYR A 147 -15.57 -2.17 6.62
C TYR A 147 -16.26 -3.13 7.57
N ALA A 148 -15.51 -3.85 8.42
CA ALA A 148 -16.08 -4.76 9.41
C ALA A 148 -16.97 -4.00 10.41
N VAL A 149 -16.53 -2.84 10.92
CA VAL A 149 -17.30 -1.97 11.81
C VAL A 149 -18.58 -1.48 11.14
N GLN A 150 -18.52 -1.06 9.87
CA GLN A 150 -19.72 -0.62 9.13
C GLN A 150 -20.74 -1.75 8.97
N THR A 151 -20.28 -2.96 8.65
CA THR A 151 -21.14 -4.13 8.51
C THR A 151 -21.80 -4.50 9.83
N GLU A 152 -21.05 -4.49 10.93
CA GLU A 152 -21.60 -4.74 12.26
C GLU A 152 -22.56 -3.66 12.73
N MET A 153 -22.24 -2.39 12.46
CA MET A 153 -23.15 -1.28 12.72
C MET A 153 -24.47 -1.42 11.96
N ALA A 154 -24.43 -1.86 10.71
CA ALA A 154 -25.64 -2.13 9.92
C ALA A 154 -26.45 -3.28 10.52
N ALA A 155 -25.80 -4.37 10.92
CA ALA A 155 -26.45 -5.51 11.58
C ALA A 155 -27.07 -5.12 12.94
N MET A 156 -26.32 -4.39 13.78
CA MET A 156 -26.84 -3.88 15.05
C MET A 156 -28.01 -2.92 14.86
N LYS A 157 -27.99 -2.09 13.83
CA LYS A 157 -29.09 -1.17 13.50
C LYS A 157 -30.33 -1.94 13.10
N ALA A 158 -30.20 -3.03 12.34
CA ALA A 158 -31.31 -3.90 11.98
C ALA A 158 -31.87 -4.62 13.21
N GLN A 159 -31.03 -5.17 14.09
CA GLN A 159 -31.47 -5.78 15.35
C GLN A 159 -32.18 -4.78 16.26
N ASN A 160 -31.64 -3.56 16.40
CA ASN A 160 -32.32 -2.52 17.20
C ASN A 160 -33.70 -2.14 16.64
N ALA A 161 -33.85 -2.14 15.31
CA ALA A 161 -35.14 -1.89 14.70
C ALA A 161 -36.12 -3.03 15.01
N GLY A 162 -35.68 -4.30 14.96
CA GLY A 162 -36.46 -5.47 15.36
C GLY A 162 -36.90 -5.42 16.84
N LEU A 163 -35.91 -5.17 17.73
CA LEU A 163 -36.21 -5.05 19.17
C LEU A 163 -37.18 -3.91 19.50
N LYS A 164 -37.10 -2.79 18.78
CA LYS A 164 -38.08 -1.69 18.93
C LYS A 164 -39.48 -2.12 18.51
N GLY A 165 -39.61 -2.93 17.46
CA GLY A 165 -40.88 -3.53 17.05
C GLY A 165 -41.43 -4.43 18.15
N GLU A 166 -40.63 -5.38 18.63
CA GLU A 166 -41.04 -6.30 19.72
C GLU A 166 -41.46 -5.56 20.99
N VAL A 167 -40.70 -4.51 21.37
CA VAL A 167 -41.08 -3.68 22.53
C VAL A 167 -42.41 -2.96 22.30
N SER A 168 -42.70 -2.54 21.07
CA SER A 168 -44.00 -1.92 20.74
C SER A 168 -45.14 -2.91 20.87
N ASP A 169 -44.94 -4.13 20.35
CA ASP A 169 -45.95 -5.20 20.41
C ASP A 169 -46.20 -5.64 21.86
N LEU A 170 -45.15 -5.83 22.64
CA LEU A 170 -45.28 -6.14 24.07
C LEU A 170 -45.98 -5.03 24.87
N LYS A 171 -45.78 -3.77 24.53
CA LYS A 171 -46.49 -2.66 25.14
C LYS A 171 -48.01 -2.76 24.82
N TYR A 172 -48.33 -3.02 23.56
CA TYR A 172 -49.71 -3.17 23.15
C TYR A 172 -50.40 -4.36 23.87
N GLU A 173 -49.75 -5.53 23.94
CA GLU A 173 -50.24 -6.69 24.68
C GLU A 173 -50.41 -6.36 26.18
N ASN A 174 -49.48 -5.66 26.79
CA ASN A 174 -49.58 -5.22 28.18
C ASN A 174 -50.80 -4.32 28.43
N GLU A 175 -51.09 -3.40 27.53
CA GLU A 175 -52.30 -2.56 27.64
C GLU A 175 -53.59 -3.41 27.50
N GLN A 176 -53.60 -4.39 26.61
CA GLN A 176 -54.75 -5.34 26.52
C GLN A 176 -54.90 -6.15 27.79
N ILE A 177 -53.81 -6.70 28.33
CA ILE A 177 -53.84 -7.46 29.59
C ILE A 177 -54.34 -6.58 30.75
N LYS A 178 -53.92 -5.33 30.84
CA LYS A 178 -54.41 -4.40 31.83
C LYS A 178 -55.91 -4.14 31.71
N ALA A 179 -56.40 -3.96 30.48
CA ALA A 179 -57.81 -3.76 30.22
C ALA A 179 -58.61 -4.99 30.62
N GLN A 180 -58.13 -6.20 30.26
CA GLN A 180 -58.79 -7.47 30.66
C GLN A 180 -58.79 -7.64 32.19
N ASN A 181 -57.69 -7.35 32.86
CA ASN A 181 -57.55 -7.42 34.30
C ASN A 181 -58.54 -6.44 35.00
N ALA A 182 -58.71 -5.24 34.47
CA ALA A 182 -59.67 -4.29 34.99
C ALA A 182 -61.11 -4.81 34.81
N GLY A 183 -61.43 -5.44 33.65
CA GLY A 183 -62.71 -6.09 33.43
C GLY A 183 -62.98 -7.22 34.41
N LEU A 184 -61.99 -8.11 34.57
CA LEU A 184 -62.12 -9.24 35.54
C LEU A 184 -62.29 -8.75 36.99
N GLN A 185 -61.56 -7.68 37.38
CA GLN A 185 -61.79 -7.10 38.70
C GLN A 185 -63.23 -6.60 38.90
N SER A 186 -63.79 -5.93 37.88
CA SER A 186 -65.14 -5.46 37.90
C SER A 186 -66.16 -6.64 38.02
N GLU A 187 -65.91 -7.70 37.26
CA GLU A 187 -66.73 -8.90 37.36
C GLU A 187 -66.68 -9.59 38.74
N VAL A 188 -65.50 -9.66 39.33
CA VAL A 188 -65.25 -10.17 40.67
C VAL A 188 -66.03 -9.34 41.72
N GLU A 189 -66.05 -8.04 41.61
CA GLU A 189 -66.75 -7.15 42.51
C GLU A 189 -68.29 -7.34 42.36
N VAL A 190 -68.78 -7.49 41.11
CA VAL A 190 -70.18 -7.79 40.87
C VAL A 190 -70.60 -9.17 41.47
N LEU A 191 -69.79 -10.20 41.29
CA LEU A 191 -69.98 -11.52 41.85
C LEU A 191 -69.98 -11.50 43.40
N LYS A 192 -69.08 -10.77 44.02
CA LYS A 192 -69.03 -10.54 45.46
C LYS A 192 -70.38 -9.90 45.97
N ALA A 193 -70.82 -8.85 45.27
CA ALA A 193 -72.07 -8.18 45.63
C ALA A 193 -73.30 -9.13 45.50
N GLN A 194 -73.34 -9.94 44.45
CA GLN A 194 -74.37 -10.93 44.26
C GLN A 194 -74.35 -12.02 45.35
N MET A 195 -73.16 -12.50 45.71
CA MET A 195 -72.97 -13.47 46.80
C MET A 195 -73.47 -12.87 48.15
N ALA A 196 -73.08 -11.64 48.46
CA ALA A 196 -73.51 -10.95 49.66
C ALA A 196 -75.04 -10.80 49.68
N ALA A 197 -75.65 -10.46 48.54
CA ALA A 197 -77.07 -10.35 48.43
C ALA A 197 -77.82 -11.73 48.59
N MET A 198 -77.21 -12.79 48.09
CA MET A 198 -77.75 -14.17 48.29
C MET A 198 -77.63 -14.61 49.77
N MET A 199 -76.50 -14.39 50.43
CA MET A 199 -76.30 -14.69 51.84
C MET A 199 -77.31 -13.93 52.72
N ALA A 200 -77.51 -12.63 52.44
CA ALA A 200 -78.57 -11.87 53.14
C ALA A 200 -80.00 -12.43 52.96
N LYS A 201 -80.29 -12.98 51.77
CA LYS A 201 -81.63 -13.63 51.53
C LYS A 201 -81.78 -14.99 52.21
N MET A 202 -80.69 -15.70 52.45
CA MET A 202 -80.70 -17.00 53.15
C MET A 202 -80.66 -16.88 54.67
N GLY A 203 -80.63 -15.68 55.21
CA GLY A 203 -80.63 -15.46 56.66
C GLY A 203 -79.36 -15.87 57.39
N MET A 204 -78.26 -15.92 56.64
CA MET A 204 -76.91 -16.15 57.16
C MET A 204 -76.18 -14.83 57.37
#